data_8653eb3a0fb0a503f224f464e8a1ef7b
#
_entry.id   8653eb3a0fb0a503f224f464e8a1ef7b
#
_cell.length_a   1.000
_cell.length_b   1.000
_cell.length_c   1.000
_cell.angle_alpha   90.00
_cell.angle_beta   90.00
_cell.angle_gamma   90.00
#
_symmetry.space_group_name_H-M   'P 1'
#
loop_
_entity.id
_entity.type
_entity.pdbx_description
1 polymer ?
#
loop_
_entity_poly.entity_id
_entity_poly.type
_entity_poly.pdbx_seq_one_letter_code
_entity_poly.pdbx_strand_id
1 'polypeptide(L)' 'MRADRVEVSWDQRKSNWLLRIVSGEEVIRRHCKAPKDADEQTLRSVAKKTIQEEGYEPEVDDLSIRR' A
#
# COMPACT_ATOMS: atom_id res chain seq x y z
N MET A 1 0.89 3.13 -16.00
CA MET A 1 -0.30 2.38 -15.62
C MET A 1 -0.71 2.74 -14.21
N ARG A 2 -2.00 2.91 -13.97
CA ARG A 2 -2.50 3.33 -12.65
C ARG A 2 -3.23 2.18 -11.98
N ALA A 3 -3.03 2.06 -10.67
CA ALA A 3 -3.77 1.10 -9.89
C ALA A 3 -5.21 1.60 -9.67
N ASP A 4 -6.17 0.68 -9.66
CA ASP A 4 -7.57 1.03 -9.41
C ASP A 4 -7.81 1.30 -7.94
N ARG A 5 -7.14 0.54 -7.07
CA ARG A 5 -7.32 0.63 -5.63
C ARG A 5 -6.04 0.20 -4.93
N VAL A 6 -5.75 0.82 -3.82
CA VAL A 6 -4.65 0.41 -2.95
C VAL A 6 -5.16 0.32 -1.53
N GLU A 7 -4.92 -0.80 -0.88
CA GLU A 7 -5.29 -1.02 0.51
C GLU A 7 -4.04 -1.23 1.34
N VAL A 8 -3.95 -0.51 2.45
CA VAL A 8 -2.85 -0.65 3.40
C VAL A 8 -3.45 -1.15 4.70
N SER A 9 -2.98 -2.31 5.18
CA SER A 9 -3.49 -2.87 6.42
C SER A 9 -2.36 -3.41 7.28
N TRP A 10 -2.57 -3.40 8.59
CA TRP A 10 -1.58 -3.94 9.52
C TRP A 10 -1.65 -5.46 9.53
N ASP A 11 -0.50 -6.09 9.34
CA ASP A 11 -0.37 -7.55 9.44
C ASP A 11 0.27 -7.90 10.77
N GLN A 12 -0.57 -8.34 11.69
CA GLN A 12 -0.14 -8.65 13.04
C GLN A 12 0.79 -9.86 13.11
N ARG A 13 0.65 -10.80 12.21
CA ARG A 13 1.50 -11.98 12.18
C ARG A 13 2.93 -11.66 11.82
N LYS A 14 3.11 -10.76 10.87
CA LYS A 14 4.43 -10.39 10.38
C LYS A 14 4.95 -9.10 11.00
N SER A 15 4.12 -8.44 11.80
CA SER A 15 4.46 -7.16 12.43
C SER A 15 4.91 -6.12 11.41
N ASN A 16 4.21 -6.06 10.30
CA ASN A 16 4.47 -5.07 9.25
C ASN A 16 3.15 -4.68 8.57
N TRP A 17 3.25 -3.83 7.58
CA TRP A 17 2.09 -3.39 6.82
C TRP A 17 1.97 -4.16 5.53
N LEU A 18 0.76 -4.62 5.24
CA LEU A 18 0.46 -5.28 3.97
C LEU A 18 -0.12 -4.25 3.00
N LEU A 19 0.53 -4.09 1.89
CA LEU A 19 0.08 -3.22 0.82
C LEU A 19 -0.50 -4.09 -0.29
N ARG A 20 -1.74 -3.82 -0.64
CA ARG A 20 -2.46 -4.56 -1.65
C ARG A 20 -2.83 -3.62 -2.78
N ILE A 21 -2.24 -3.85 -3.94
CA ILE A 21 -2.45 -3.03 -5.11
C ILE A 21 -3.36 -3.79 -6.08
N VAL A 22 -4.51 -3.21 -6.38
CA VAL A 22 -5.48 -3.82 -7.30
C VAL A 22 -5.47 -3.04 -8.60
N SER A 23 -5.24 -3.73 -9.70
CA SER A 23 -5.25 -3.14 -11.04
C SER A 23 -5.96 -4.09 -12.00
N GLY A 24 -7.20 -3.78 -12.36
CA GLY A 24 -8.01 -4.67 -13.16
C GLY A 24 -8.23 -5.99 -12.45
N GLU A 25 -7.79 -7.08 -13.06
CA GLU A 25 -7.90 -8.42 -12.47
C GLU A 25 -6.66 -8.82 -11.66
N GLU A 26 -5.63 -8.00 -11.69
CA GLU A 26 -4.40 -8.29 -10.97
C GLU A 26 -4.43 -7.72 -9.56
N VAL A 27 -3.90 -8.50 -8.63
CA VAL A 27 -3.71 -8.06 -7.23
C VAL A 27 -2.27 -8.35 -6.85
N ILE A 28 -1.55 -7.30 -6.49
CA ILE A 28 -0.17 -7.40 -6.04
C ILE A 28 -0.12 -7.16 -4.54
N ARG A 29 0.54 -8.06 -3.82
CA ARG A 29 0.69 -7.95 -2.37
C ARG A 29 2.14 -7.71 -2.03
N ARG A 30 2.38 -6.66 -1.25
CA ARG A 30 3.73 -6.33 -0.78
C ARG A 30 3.69 -6.02 0.70
N HIS A 31 4.76 -6.37 1.40
CA HIS A 31 4.89 -6.04 2.80
C HIS A 31 5.87 -4.89 2.96
N CYS A 32 5.49 -3.92 3.77
CA CYS A 32 6.28 -2.73 4.01
C CYS A 32 6.59 -2.62 5.48
N LYS A 33 7.83 -2.27 5.81
CA LYS A 33 8.23 -2.07 7.19
C LYS A 33 7.90 -0.65 7.63
N ALA A 34 7.04 -0.54 8.62
CA ALA A 34 6.71 0.72 9.24
C ALA A 34 6.16 0.43 10.63
N PRO A 35 6.27 1.36 11.59
CA PRO A 35 5.71 1.12 12.93
C PRO A 35 4.20 1.00 12.87
N LYS A 36 3.65 0.24 13.81
CA LYS A 36 2.19 0.07 13.89
C LYS A 36 1.47 1.39 14.07
N ASP A 37 2.09 2.32 14.78
CA ASP A 37 1.52 3.64 15.05
C ASP A 37 1.93 4.70 14.03
N ALA A 38 2.45 4.28 12.87
CA ALA A 38 2.77 5.21 11.79
C ALA A 38 1.54 6.01 11.41
N ASP A 39 1.72 7.29 11.15
CA ASP A 39 0.61 8.15 10.77
C ASP A 39 0.21 7.91 9.32
N GLU A 40 -0.94 8.46 8.94
CA GLU A 40 -1.48 8.28 7.60
C GLU A 40 -0.53 8.79 6.52
N GLN A 41 0.10 9.92 6.78
CA GLN A 41 1.01 10.53 5.83
C GLN A 41 2.22 9.63 5.56
N THR A 42 2.79 9.05 6.61
CA THR A 42 3.90 8.12 6.48
C THR A 42 3.50 6.89 5.67
N LEU A 43 2.33 6.33 5.98
CA LEU A 43 1.83 5.15 5.27
C LEU A 43 1.55 5.45 3.81
N ARG A 44 1.02 6.61 3.50
CA ARG A 44 0.79 7.02 2.12
C ARG A 44 2.09 7.16 1.35
N SER A 45 3.12 7.71 1.99
CA SER A 45 4.44 7.84 1.37
C SER A 45 5.05 6.49 1.06
N VAL A 46 4.96 5.55 2.00
CA VAL A 46 5.46 4.19 1.82
C VAL A 46 4.69 3.51 0.68
N ALA A 47 3.37 3.67 0.66
CA ALA A 47 2.52 3.08 -0.37
C ALA A 47 2.88 3.62 -1.75
N LYS A 48 3.04 4.92 -1.87
CA LYS A 48 3.40 5.54 -3.16
C LYS A 48 4.74 5.04 -3.67
N LYS A 49 5.71 4.90 -2.79
CA LYS A 49 7.02 4.40 -3.17
C LYS A 49 6.93 2.96 -3.67
N THR A 50 6.18 2.11 -2.97
CA THR A 50 6.01 0.72 -3.36
C THR A 50 5.28 0.60 -4.69
N ILE A 51 4.23 1.39 -4.89
CA ILE A 51 3.48 1.42 -6.14
C ILE A 51 4.39 1.79 -7.30
N GLN A 52 5.24 2.78 -7.10
CA GLN A 52 6.17 3.23 -8.12
C GLN A 52 7.21 2.15 -8.43
N GLU A 53 7.69 1.43 -7.43
CA GLU A 53 8.64 0.34 -7.62
C GLU A 53 8.04 -0.80 -8.44
N GLU A 54 6.74 -1.00 -8.35
CA GLU A 54 6.03 -2.03 -9.12
C GLU A 54 5.69 -1.58 -10.55
N GLY A 55 6.05 -0.35 -10.91
CA GLY A 55 5.83 0.15 -12.26
C GLY A 55 4.49 0.84 -12.47
N TYR A 56 3.77 1.11 -11.41
CA TYR A 56 2.51 1.87 -11.49
C TYR A 56 2.74 3.34 -11.19
N GLU A 57 1.80 4.17 -11.59
CA GLU A 57 1.83 5.57 -11.23
C GLU A 57 1.54 5.72 -9.73
N PRO A 58 2.29 6.59 -9.03
CA PRO A 58 2.11 6.74 -7.58
C PRO A 58 0.80 7.41 -7.17
N GLU A 59 0.12 8.06 -8.08
CA GLU A 59 -1.15 8.69 -7.79
C GLU A 59 -2.27 7.66 -7.82
N VAL A 60 -2.94 7.49 -6.67
CA VAL A 60 -4.05 6.56 -6.53
C VAL A 60 -5.21 7.30 -5.90
N ASP A 61 -6.36 7.28 -6.58
CA ASP A 61 -7.55 7.97 -6.10
C ASP A 61 -8.21 7.24 -4.93
N ASP A 62 -8.07 5.92 -4.88
CA ASP A 62 -8.69 5.09 -3.86
C ASP A 62 -7.62 4.40 -3.01
N LEU A 63 -7.14 5.11 -2.00
CA LEU A 63 -6.17 4.58 -1.04
C LEU A 63 -6.85 4.44 0.32
N SER A 64 -6.93 3.22 0.82
CA SER A 64 -7.53 2.93 2.12
C SER A 64 -6.48 2.43 3.09
N ILE A 65 -6.52 2.92 4.32
CA ILE A 65 -5.61 2.51 5.37
C ILE A 65 -6.43 1.91 6.51
N ARG A 66 -6.10 0.70 6.90
CA ARG A 66 -6.75 0.00 8.00
C ARG A 66 -5.72 -0.43 9.02
N ARG A 67 -6.03 -0.20 10.26
CA ARG A 67 -5.17 -0.59 11.38
C ARG A 67 -5.74 -1.76 12.16
#